data_29a08a3b0404c0b6cba913e92a85f3b3
#
_entry.id   29a08a3b0404c0b6cba913e92a85f3b3
#
_cell.length_a   1.000
_cell.length_b   1.000
_cell.length_c   1.000
_cell.angle_alpha   90.00
_cell.angle_beta   90.00
_cell.angle_gamma   90.00
#
_symmetry.space_group_name_H-M   'P 1'
#
loop_
_entity.id
_entity.type
_entity.pdbx_description
1 polymer ?
#
loop_
_entity_poly.entity_id
_entity_poly.type
_entity_poly.pdbx_seq_one_letter_code
_entity_poly.pdbx_strand_id
1 'polypeptide(L)'
;MALLGKRRPARQRSGVSGLHKRHAEAQRPAELEADGEAVSIERLAHDGRGVARSAAGKTLFVEGALPGERVEVAVHRTRKRFDEAHVRTLLEPAPERVTPPCAHYGQCGGCDMQHLAVAAQRRHKGSVLTDLLGREGIELAHPVGLLAGQSLGYRRRARLGVKVDAQGDVHLGFRARHASRLVDIQACEVLVPELAALLMPLRAQLSELEAPRLVGHLELIAADSTRVVVVRQLRENPADLQRWREFGQANEVVVARLLGRDEPTLEWLGEPASLGYRLQLGEAELRLGFAPGDFIQVNEEINREMVRTVREWLAPATGQRLLDLFAGIGNFSLPLAADGARVAAVEGNPAMVARLEANARDSAFELEAYQANLNDETAVAALLARLAPDIVVLDPPRDGADAVCRALVERPVPKLVYIACDPATLARDAARLVHGGYGIVQAVVADMFVHTSHLESLLLLEHGAGQPSSQGV
;
A
#
# COMPACT_ATOMS: atom_id res chain seq x y z
N MET A 1 -10.48 21.53 20.61
CA MET A 1 -11.93 21.45 20.96
C MET A 1 -12.54 20.35 20.10
N ALA A 2 -12.95 19.28 20.76
CA ALA A 2 -13.48 18.09 20.11
C ALA A 2 -14.91 18.32 19.62
N LEU A 3 -15.22 17.93 18.39
CA LEU A 3 -16.61 17.82 17.92
C LEU A 3 -17.02 16.34 17.91
N LEU A 4 -17.81 16.05 18.92
CA LEU A 4 -18.47 14.77 19.17
C LEU A 4 -19.46 14.42 18.05
N GLY A 5 -19.33 13.24 17.51
CA GLY A 5 -20.32 12.59 16.65
C GLY A 5 -21.61 12.31 17.42
N LYS A 6 -22.74 12.67 16.84
CA LYS A 6 -24.09 12.51 17.37
C LYS A 6 -24.44 11.03 17.60
N ARG A 7 -24.71 10.66 18.85
CA ARG A 7 -25.31 9.37 19.23
C ARG A 7 -26.74 9.29 18.68
N ARG A 8 -27.08 8.19 18.00
CA ARG A 8 -28.47 7.80 17.70
C ARG A 8 -29.18 7.37 18.99
N PRO A 9 -30.46 7.73 19.19
CA PRO A 9 -31.19 7.33 20.38
C PRO A 9 -31.54 5.85 20.37
N ALA A 10 -31.56 5.26 21.56
CA ALA A 10 -31.91 3.86 21.80
C ALA A 10 -33.39 3.62 21.48
N ARG A 11 -33.71 2.59 20.70
CA ARG A 11 -35.08 2.10 20.49
C ARG A 11 -35.54 1.36 21.76
N GLN A 12 -36.65 1.84 22.32
CA GLN A 12 -37.38 1.17 23.38
C GLN A 12 -37.88 -0.20 22.92
N ARG A 13 -37.64 -1.20 23.75
CA ARG A 13 -38.21 -2.55 23.62
C ARG A 13 -39.61 -2.55 24.21
N SER A 14 -40.65 -2.73 23.37
CA SER A 14 -41.97 -3.19 23.80
C SER A 14 -41.95 -4.74 23.79
N GLY A 15 -42.22 -5.30 24.92
CA GLY A 15 -42.33 -6.76 25.05
C GLY A 15 -43.69 -7.26 24.53
N VAL A 16 -43.65 -8.38 23.78
CA VAL A 16 -44.75 -9.35 23.73
C VAL A 16 -44.13 -10.73 23.70
N SER A 17 -44.62 -11.54 24.61
CA SER A 17 -44.31 -12.93 24.85
C SER A 17 -44.82 -13.86 23.75
N GLY A 18 -44.10 -14.95 23.51
CA GLY A 18 -44.75 -16.19 23.13
C GLY A 18 -44.25 -16.89 21.87
N LEU A 19 -43.56 -18.02 22.09
CA LEU A 19 -43.64 -19.29 21.37
C LEU A 19 -42.91 -19.50 20.02
N HIS A 20 -42.14 -20.58 20.11
CA HIS A 20 -41.56 -21.44 19.08
C HIS A 20 -40.15 -21.13 18.60
N LYS A 21 -39.20 -21.72 19.31
CA LYS A 21 -37.92 -22.13 18.79
C LYS A 21 -38.12 -23.03 17.55
N ARG A 22 -37.90 -22.50 16.38
CA ARG A 22 -37.46 -23.27 15.22
C ARG A 22 -35.98 -22.97 15.05
N HIS A 23 -35.15 -23.97 15.22
CA HIS A 23 -33.77 -23.98 14.77
C HIS A 23 -33.81 -23.69 13.28
N ALA A 24 -33.43 -22.50 12.89
CA ALA A 24 -33.01 -22.22 11.52
C ALA A 24 -31.61 -22.82 11.39
N GLU A 25 -31.53 -24.02 10.89
CA GLU A 25 -30.32 -24.52 10.25
C GLU A 25 -29.89 -23.46 9.23
N ALA A 26 -28.69 -22.94 9.43
CA ALA A 26 -28.02 -22.12 8.42
C ALA A 26 -27.91 -23.03 7.20
N GLN A 27 -28.76 -22.79 6.21
CA GLN A 27 -28.62 -23.38 4.88
C GLN A 27 -27.22 -23.01 4.39
N ARG A 28 -26.32 -24.00 4.31
CA ARG A 28 -25.15 -23.92 3.44
C ARG A 28 -25.66 -23.45 2.08
N PRO A 29 -24.97 -22.49 1.42
CA PRO A 29 -25.27 -22.20 0.05
C PRO A 29 -25.20 -23.52 -0.71
N ALA A 30 -26.26 -23.87 -1.45
CA ALA A 30 -26.25 -25.04 -2.31
C ALA A 30 -24.95 -24.95 -3.15
N GLU A 31 -24.12 -25.97 -3.04
CA GLU A 31 -23.06 -26.24 -4.00
C GLU A 31 -23.78 -26.38 -5.35
N LEU A 32 -23.70 -25.33 -6.16
CA LEU A 32 -24.03 -25.40 -7.57
C LEU A 32 -22.95 -26.30 -8.19
N GLU A 33 -23.21 -27.61 -8.22
CA GLU A 33 -22.57 -28.54 -9.14
C GLU A 33 -23.02 -28.15 -10.57
N ALA A 34 -22.54 -27.03 -11.07
CA ALA A 34 -22.51 -26.79 -12.49
C ALA A 34 -21.25 -27.47 -13.00
N ASP A 35 -21.36 -28.36 -13.97
CA ASP A 35 -20.26 -28.85 -14.79
C ASP A 35 -19.39 -27.64 -15.14
N GLY A 36 -18.09 -27.71 -14.78
CA GLY A 36 -17.20 -26.58 -14.88
C GLY A 36 -17.14 -26.09 -16.31
N GLU A 37 -17.68 -24.90 -16.58
CA GLU A 37 -17.63 -24.29 -17.90
C GLU A 37 -16.17 -24.05 -18.30
N ALA A 38 -15.73 -24.61 -19.43
CA ALA A 38 -14.42 -24.36 -19.98
C ALA A 38 -14.42 -23.02 -20.74
N VAL A 39 -13.58 -22.07 -20.30
CA VAL A 39 -13.46 -20.74 -20.89
C VAL A 39 -12.03 -20.42 -21.28
N SER A 40 -11.87 -19.56 -22.28
CA SER A 40 -10.58 -19.00 -22.67
C SER A 40 -10.40 -17.63 -22.03
N ILE A 41 -9.23 -17.39 -21.44
CA ILE A 41 -8.88 -16.13 -20.78
C ILE A 41 -8.35 -15.14 -21.82
N GLU A 42 -9.03 -14.02 -21.98
CA GLU A 42 -8.73 -13.01 -22.99
C GLU A 42 -7.61 -12.05 -22.55
N ARG A 43 -7.66 -11.59 -21.31
CA ARG A 43 -6.73 -10.59 -20.75
C ARG A 43 -6.75 -10.63 -19.23
N LEU A 44 -5.86 -9.86 -18.57
CA LEU A 44 -5.97 -9.57 -17.15
C LEU A 44 -6.80 -8.29 -16.91
N ALA A 45 -7.55 -8.29 -15.82
CA ALA A 45 -8.11 -7.08 -15.24
C ALA A 45 -7.03 -6.35 -14.43
N HIS A 46 -7.26 -5.07 -14.09
CA HIS A 46 -6.31 -4.26 -13.30
C HIS A 46 -5.97 -4.86 -11.93
N ASP A 47 -6.83 -5.69 -11.38
CA ASP A 47 -6.65 -6.38 -10.09
C ASP A 47 -6.01 -7.78 -10.24
N GLY A 48 -5.46 -8.10 -11.41
CA GLY A 48 -4.74 -9.35 -11.68
C GLY A 48 -5.63 -10.57 -11.95
N ARG A 49 -6.97 -10.44 -11.97
CA ARG A 49 -7.87 -11.54 -12.35
C ARG A 49 -7.93 -11.71 -13.86
N GLY A 50 -7.99 -12.94 -14.32
CA GLY A 50 -8.28 -13.24 -15.74
C GLY A 50 -9.69 -12.78 -16.13
N VAL A 51 -9.85 -12.28 -17.34
CA VAL A 51 -11.15 -11.90 -17.92
C VAL A 51 -11.51 -12.88 -19.00
N ALA A 52 -12.71 -13.45 -18.91
CA ALA A 52 -13.28 -14.37 -19.87
C ALA A 52 -14.75 -14.02 -20.17
N ARG A 53 -15.34 -14.73 -21.12
CA ARG A 53 -16.77 -14.72 -21.42
C ARG A 53 -17.35 -16.10 -21.16
N SER A 54 -18.49 -16.15 -20.46
CA SER A 54 -19.29 -17.37 -20.36
C SER A 54 -19.95 -17.70 -21.70
N ALA A 55 -20.47 -18.91 -21.87
CA ALA A 55 -21.26 -19.31 -23.05
C ALA A 55 -22.47 -18.38 -23.29
N ALA A 56 -23.02 -17.78 -22.24
CA ALA A 56 -24.08 -16.77 -22.33
C ALA A 56 -23.56 -15.35 -22.65
N GLY A 57 -22.28 -15.18 -22.93
CA GLY A 57 -21.66 -13.88 -23.24
C GLY A 57 -21.41 -12.97 -22.04
N LYS A 58 -21.67 -13.43 -20.81
CA LYS A 58 -21.46 -12.65 -19.60
C LYS A 58 -19.97 -12.60 -19.22
N THR A 59 -19.51 -11.45 -18.74
CA THR A 59 -18.12 -11.30 -18.30
C THR A 59 -17.86 -12.12 -17.05
N LEU A 60 -16.74 -12.86 -17.04
CA LEU A 60 -16.21 -13.58 -15.89
C LEU A 60 -14.88 -12.95 -15.44
N PHE A 61 -14.75 -12.70 -14.14
CA PHE A 61 -13.47 -12.41 -13.52
C PHE A 61 -12.97 -13.66 -12.82
N VAL A 62 -11.88 -14.23 -13.32
CA VAL A 62 -11.38 -15.54 -12.90
C VAL A 62 -10.09 -15.40 -12.12
N GLU A 63 -10.13 -15.74 -10.83
CA GLU A 63 -8.94 -15.73 -9.98
C GLU A 63 -7.97 -16.84 -10.38
N GLY A 64 -6.67 -16.50 -10.43
CA GLY A 64 -5.59 -17.44 -10.72
C GLY A 64 -5.45 -17.85 -12.17
N ALA A 65 -6.20 -17.20 -13.10
CA ALA A 65 -6.15 -17.45 -14.53
C ALA A 65 -5.32 -16.40 -15.27
N LEU A 66 -4.62 -16.81 -16.33
CA LEU A 66 -3.75 -15.97 -17.15
C LEU A 66 -4.23 -15.87 -18.59
N PRO A 67 -3.94 -14.77 -19.29
CA PRO A 67 -4.29 -14.62 -20.72
C PRO A 67 -3.74 -15.75 -21.57
N GLY A 68 -4.56 -16.23 -22.52
CA GLY A 68 -4.22 -17.35 -23.39
C GLY A 68 -4.45 -18.72 -22.78
N GLU A 69 -4.86 -18.81 -21.52
CA GLU A 69 -5.20 -20.08 -20.88
C GLU A 69 -6.61 -20.53 -21.25
N ARG A 70 -6.78 -21.84 -21.27
CA ARG A 70 -8.07 -22.50 -21.24
C ARG A 70 -8.28 -23.17 -19.90
N VAL A 71 -9.35 -22.80 -19.20
CA VAL A 71 -9.61 -23.24 -17.81
C VAL A 71 -11.07 -23.65 -17.63
N GLU A 72 -11.29 -24.64 -16.78
CA GLU A 72 -12.61 -24.84 -16.17
C GLU A 72 -12.73 -23.93 -14.98
N VAL A 73 -13.87 -23.24 -14.86
CA VAL A 73 -14.11 -22.27 -13.80
C VAL A 73 -15.18 -22.73 -12.83
N ALA A 74 -15.01 -22.35 -11.56
CA ALA A 74 -16.06 -22.46 -10.54
C ALA A 74 -16.52 -21.04 -10.17
N VAL A 75 -17.77 -20.72 -10.50
CA VAL A 75 -18.39 -19.44 -10.17
C VAL A 75 -18.80 -19.47 -8.70
N HIS A 76 -18.27 -18.53 -7.92
CA HIS A 76 -18.58 -18.41 -6.48
C HIS A 76 -19.45 -17.19 -6.16
N ARG A 77 -19.58 -16.25 -7.12
CA ARG A 77 -20.43 -15.07 -6.93
C ARG A 77 -20.99 -14.55 -8.26
N THR A 78 -22.31 -14.43 -8.31
CA THR A 78 -23.00 -13.88 -9.45
C THR A 78 -23.43 -12.43 -9.20
N ARG A 79 -23.14 -11.55 -10.18
CA ARG A 79 -23.54 -10.15 -10.22
C ARG A 79 -24.41 -9.88 -11.44
N LYS A 80 -25.06 -8.73 -11.50
CA LYS A 80 -25.91 -8.37 -12.65
C LYS A 80 -25.14 -8.31 -13.97
N ARG A 81 -23.92 -7.74 -13.97
CA ARG A 81 -23.12 -7.48 -15.18
C ARG A 81 -21.94 -8.43 -15.38
N PHE A 82 -21.50 -9.14 -14.34
CA PHE A 82 -20.36 -10.04 -14.36
C PHE A 82 -20.50 -11.13 -13.29
N ASP A 83 -19.71 -12.17 -13.41
CA ASP A 83 -19.56 -13.18 -12.37
C ASP A 83 -18.13 -13.24 -11.87
N GLU A 84 -17.95 -13.63 -10.61
CA GLU A 84 -16.65 -13.86 -9.98
C GLU A 84 -16.44 -15.37 -9.86
N ALA A 85 -15.31 -15.83 -10.37
CA ALA A 85 -14.95 -17.24 -10.45
C ALA A 85 -13.49 -17.46 -10.07
N HIS A 86 -13.11 -18.72 -9.88
CA HIS A 86 -11.71 -19.13 -9.76
C HIS A 86 -11.45 -20.33 -10.69
N VAL A 87 -10.19 -20.56 -11.00
CA VAL A 87 -9.76 -21.73 -11.77
C VAL A 87 -10.06 -23.00 -10.96
N ARG A 88 -10.88 -23.91 -11.49
CA ARG A 88 -11.11 -25.26 -10.98
C ARG A 88 -10.07 -26.22 -11.55
N THR A 89 -9.91 -26.20 -12.87
CA THR A 89 -8.96 -27.04 -13.59
C THR A 89 -8.27 -26.21 -14.67
N LEU A 90 -6.95 -26.28 -14.71
CA LEU A 90 -6.14 -25.69 -15.77
C LEU A 90 -6.05 -26.72 -16.91
N LEU A 91 -6.67 -26.43 -18.05
CA LEU A 91 -6.70 -27.31 -19.23
C LEU A 91 -5.48 -27.07 -20.12
N GLU A 92 -5.22 -25.80 -20.43
CA GLU A 92 -4.11 -25.37 -21.29
C GLU A 92 -3.40 -24.19 -20.61
N PRO A 93 -2.14 -24.35 -20.15
CA PRO A 93 -1.40 -23.28 -19.48
C PRO A 93 -0.85 -22.25 -20.47
N ALA A 94 -0.78 -20.99 -20.05
CA ALA A 94 -0.06 -19.95 -20.78
C ALA A 94 1.46 -20.15 -20.64
N PRO A 95 2.27 -19.74 -21.64
CA PRO A 95 3.73 -19.80 -21.58
C PRO A 95 4.33 -19.01 -20.42
N GLU A 96 3.66 -17.98 -19.95
CA GLU A 96 4.09 -17.10 -18.88
C GLU A 96 3.70 -17.60 -17.47
N ARG A 97 2.98 -18.72 -17.38
CA ARG A 97 2.67 -19.35 -16.10
C ARG A 97 3.90 -19.97 -15.48
N VAL A 98 4.10 -19.67 -14.21
CA VAL A 98 5.18 -20.23 -13.40
C VAL A 98 4.64 -20.87 -12.13
N THR A 99 5.41 -21.78 -11.54
CA THR A 99 5.12 -22.30 -10.20
C THR A 99 5.38 -21.21 -9.17
N PRO A 100 4.37 -20.84 -8.33
CA PRO A 100 4.57 -19.87 -7.27
C PRO A 100 5.68 -20.30 -6.29
N PRO A 101 6.62 -19.42 -5.93
CA PRO A 101 7.68 -19.75 -4.98
C PRO A 101 7.17 -19.94 -3.54
N CYS A 102 6.03 -19.34 -3.18
CA CYS A 102 5.48 -19.37 -1.84
C CYS A 102 4.46 -20.51 -1.67
N ALA A 103 4.68 -21.39 -0.68
CA ALA A 103 3.78 -22.49 -0.37
C ALA A 103 2.36 -22.03 0.09
N HIS A 104 2.23 -20.81 0.56
CA HIS A 104 0.96 -20.23 1.02
C HIS A 104 0.20 -19.47 -0.08
N TYR A 105 0.74 -19.43 -1.30
CA TYR A 105 0.09 -18.77 -2.43
C TYR A 105 -1.28 -19.40 -2.72
N GLY A 106 -2.24 -18.57 -3.12
CA GLY A 106 -3.63 -18.98 -3.35
C GLY A 106 -4.50 -19.00 -2.08
N GLN A 107 -3.90 -19.08 -0.90
CA GLN A 107 -4.61 -18.99 0.38
C GLN A 107 -4.35 -17.65 1.08
N CYS A 108 -3.08 -17.26 1.20
CA CYS A 108 -2.63 -16.01 1.77
C CYS A 108 -3.02 -14.84 0.86
N GLY A 109 -3.62 -13.79 1.43
CA GLY A 109 -4.02 -12.58 0.71
C GLY A 109 -2.88 -11.59 0.46
N GLY A 110 -1.64 -11.94 0.82
CA GLY A 110 -0.49 -11.03 0.66
C GLY A 110 0.06 -10.92 -0.76
N CYS A 111 -0.20 -11.93 -1.61
CA CYS A 111 0.23 -11.98 -3.01
C CYS A 111 -0.87 -12.56 -3.89
N ASP A 112 -1.02 -12.04 -5.10
CA ASP A 112 -2.07 -12.45 -6.03
C ASP A 112 -1.56 -12.78 -7.45
N MET A 113 -0.27 -12.54 -7.74
CA MET A 113 0.31 -12.71 -9.09
C MET A 113 1.55 -13.64 -9.14
N GLN A 114 1.84 -14.44 -8.08
CA GLN A 114 3.03 -15.31 -8.09
C GLN A 114 3.00 -16.41 -9.16
N HIS A 115 1.82 -16.73 -9.70
CA HIS A 115 1.65 -17.71 -10.79
C HIS A 115 2.01 -17.15 -12.18
N LEU A 116 2.27 -15.85 -12.28
CA LEU A 116 2.69 -15.15 -13.50
C LEU A 116 4.17 -14.80 -13.42
N ALA A 117 4.93 -15.02 -14.48
CA ALA A 117 6.34 -14.64 -14.56
C ALA A 117 6.54 -13.14 -14.27
N VAL A 118 7.58 -12.78 -13.50
CA VAL A 118 7.81 -11.42 -13.00
C VAL A 118 7.87 -10.38 -14.15
N ALA A 119 8.53 -10.73 -15.26
CA ALA A 119 8.57 -9.86 -16.43
C ALA A 119 7.16 -9.56 -16.99
N ALA A 120 6.26 -10.54 -16.98
CA ALA A 120 4.88 -10.37 -17.42
C ALA A 120 4.04 -9.57 -16.40
N GLN A 121 4.27 -9.76 -15.09
CA GLN A 121 3.67 -8.91 -14.05
C GLN A 121 4.00 -7.42 -14.29
N ARG A 122 5.26 -7.11 -14.57
CA ARG A 122 5.76 -5.75 -14.82
C ARG A 122 5.16 -5.14 -16.09
N ARG A 123 5.09 -5.91 -17.19
CA ARG A 123 4.40 -5.46 -18.41
C ARG A 123 2.93 -5.18 -18.15
N HIS A 124 2.24 -6.07 -17.43
CA HIS A 124 0.84 -5.87 -17.06
C HIS A 124 0.64 -4.59 -16.24
N LYS A 125 1.47 -4.32 -15.25
CA LYS A 125 1.40 -3.08 -14.47
C LYS A 125 1.56 -1.82 -15.34
N GLY A 126 2.48 -1.84 -16.30
CA GLY A 126 2.63 -0.76 -17.29
C GLY A 126 1.37 -0.56 -18.13
N SER A 127 0.80 -1.67 -18.64
CA SER A 127 -0.44 -1.58 -19.44
C SER A 127 -1.64 -1.09 -18.63
N VAL A 128 -1.75 -1.46 -17.35
CA VAL A 128 -2.82 -0.96 -16.46
C VAL A 128 -2.79 0.57 -16.36
N LEU A 129 -1.62 1.17 -16.15
CA LEU A 129 -1.49 2.62 -16.10
C LEU A 129 -1.87 3.27 -17.42
N THR A 130 -1.35 2.76 -18.54
CA THR A 130 -1.68 3.26 -19.88
C THR A 130 -3.17 3.16 -20.17
N ASP A 131 -3.79 2.02 -19.89
CA ASP A 131 -5.21 1.78 -20.12
C ASP A 131 -6.11 2.71 -19.30
N LEU A 132 -5.75 2.97 -18.04
CA LEU A 132 -6.53 3.85 -17.16
C LEU A 132 -6.42 5.30 -17.60
N LEU A 133 -5.23 5.78 -17.94
CA LEU A 133 -5.04 7.12 -18.52
C LEU A 133 -5.78 7.26 -19.85
N GLY A 134 -5.71 6.25 -20.73
CA GLY A 134 -6.43 6.24 -22.00
C GLY A 134 -7.96 6.29 -21.86
N ARG A 135 -8.52 5.70 -20.81
CA ARG A 135 -9.98 5.80 -20.53
C ARG A 135 -10.41 7.21 -20.13
N GLU A 136 -9.50 7.98 -19.55
CA GLU A 136 -9.69 9.39 -19.23
C GLU A 136 -9.35 10.31 -20.43
N GLY A 137 -9.06 9.75 -21.61
CA GLY A 137 -8.73 10.50 -22.83
C GLY A 137 -7.30 11.03 -22.87
N ILE A 138 -6.41 10.48 -22.02
CA ILE A 138 -5.01 10.90 -21.95
C ILE A 138 -4.15 9.93 -22.77
N GLU A 139 -3.49 10.43 -23.79
CA GLU A 139 -2.47 9.72 -24.56
C GLU A 139 -1.09 10.14 -24.09
N LEU A 140 -0.24 9.16 -23.76
CA LEU A 140 1.14 9.42 -23.35
C LEU A 140 2.04 9.60 -24.59
N ALA A 141 2.85 10.65 -24.58
CA ALA A 141 3.83 10.91 -25.65
C ALA A 141 4.97 9.87 -25.67
N HIS A 142 5.25 9.24 -24.54
CA HIS A 142 6.31 8.25 -24.36
C HIS A 142 5.77 6.99 -23.69
N PRO A 143 6.37 5.81 -23.95
CA PRO A 143 6.04 4.58 -23.23
C PRO A 143 6.23 4.75 -21.72
N VAL A 144 5.38 4.07 -20.94
CA VAL A 144 5.51 4.03 -19.48
C VAL A 144 6.84 3.37 -19.09
N GLY A 145 7.66 4.09 -18.34
CA GLY A 145 8.91 3.58 -17.77
C GLY A 145 8.66 2.58 -16.63
N LEU A 146 9.70 1.89 -16.20
CA LEU A 146 9.63 0.89 -15.13
C LEU A 146 10.82 1.03 -14.17
N LEU A 147 10.51 1.19 -12.88
CA LEU A 147 11.48 0.99 -11.80
C LEU A 147 11.30 -0.43 -11.26
N ALA A 148 12.32 -1.26 -11.40
CA ALA A 148 12.27 -2.66 -11.07
C ALA A 148 13.45 -3.04 -10.16
N GLY A 149 13.18 -3.90 -9.18
CA GLY A 149 14.16 -4.44 -8.24
C GLY A 149 14.00 -5.94 -8.06
N GLN A 150 14.50 -6.44 -6.93
CA GLN A 150 14.38 -7.84 -6.55
C GLN A 150 12.91 -8.25 -6.41
N SER A 151 12.59 -9.48 -6.79
CA SER A 151 11.22 -10.00 -6.72
C SER A 151 10.89 -10.67 -5.39
N LEU A 152 11.88 -11.12 -4.65
CA LEU A 152 11.77 -11.79 -3.35
C LEU A 152 12.65 -11.06 -2.33
N GLY A 153 12.38 -11.25 -1.03
CA GLY A 153 13.22 -10.71 0.03
C GLY A 153 13.30 -9.19 0.07
N TYR A 154 12.31 -8.46 -0.43
CA TYR A 154 12.35 -7.01 -0.54
C TYR A 154 11.60 -6.28 0.56
N ARG A 155 10.62 -6.96 1.22
CA ARG A 155 9.66 -6.33 2.12
C ARG A 155 10.23 -6.20 3.52
N ARG A 156 10.54 -4.97 3.92
CA ARG A 156 11.14 -4.65 5.24
C ARG A 156 10.13 -4.35 6.35
N ARG A 157 8.83 -4.42 6.08
CA ARG A 157 7.78 -4.20 7.07
C ARG A 157 6.56 -5.07 6.80
N ALA A 158 6.05 -5.73 7.84
CA ALA A 158 4.85 -6.54 7.74
C ALA A 158 4.06 -6.53 9.04
N ARG A 159 2.73 -6.61 8.92
CA ARG A 159 1.81 -6.77 10.04
C ARG A 159 1.15 -8.13 9.96
N LEU A 160 1.46 -8.99 10.91
CA LEU A 160 0.94 -10.35 11.03
C LEU A 160 -0.18 -10.39 12.05
N GLY A 161 -1.33 -10.92 11.70
CA GLY A 161 -2.40 -11.19 12.65
C GLY A 161 -2.04 -12.34 13.57
N VAL A 162 -2.53 -12.29 14.80
CA VAL A 162 -2.47 -13.39 15.76
C VAL A 162 -3.89 -13.84 16.08
N LYS A 163 -4.14 -15.14 16.08
CA LYS A 163 -5.43 -15.72 16.43
C LYS A 163 -5.21 -17.01 17.21
N VAL A 164 -5.95 -17.19 18.28
CA VAL A 164 -5.99 -18.43 19.05
C VAL A 164 -7.34 -19.08 18.77
N ASP A 165 -7.32 -20.31 18.32
CA ASP A 165 -8.54 -21.08 18.00
C ASP A 165 -9.26 -21.61 19.25
N ALA A 166 -10.28 -22.45 19.05
CA ALA A 166 -11.06 -23.05 20.14
C ALA A 166 -10.28 -24.12 20.89
N GLN A 167 -9.30 -24.74 20.25
CA GLN A 167 -8.42 -25.78 20.81
C GLN A 167 -7.27 -25.16 21.62
N GLY A 168 -6.99 -23.87 21.47
CA GLY A 168 -5.90 -23.16 22.11
C GLY A 168 -4.68 -22.99 21.21
N ASP A 169 -4.74 -23.50 19.97
CA ASP A 169 -3.64 -23.38 19.01
C ASP A 169 -3.49 -21.95 18.50
N VAL A 170 -2.24 -21.49 18.45
CA VAL A 170 -1.91 -20.14 17.99
C VAL A 170 -1.59 -20.14 16.51
N HIS A 171 -2.28 -19.26 15.78
CA HIS A 171 -2.06 -19.00 14.37
C HIS A 171 -1.44 -17.62 14.18
N LEU A 172 -0.36 -17.57 13.42
CA LEU A 172 0.36 -16.33 13.07
C LEU A 172 0.43 -16.19 11.55
N GLY A 173 -0.04 -15.06 10.99
CA GLY A 173 0.06 -14.85 9.55
C GLY A 173 -0.79 -13.73 8.99
N PHE A 174 -1.16 -13.85 7.73
CA PHE A 174 -1.93 -12.84 7.01
C PHE A 174 -3.39 -13.27 6.81
N ARG A 175 -4.27 -12.30 6.57
CA ARG A 175 -5.65 -12.61 6.20
C ARG A 175 -5.69 -13.39 4.90
N ALA A 176 -6.61 -14.35 4.82
CA ALA A 176 -6.89 -15.04 3.58
C ALA A 176 -7.46 -14.06 2.54
N ARG A 177 -7.26 -14.37 1.28
CA ARG A 177 -7.82 -13.61 0.17
C ARG A 177 -9.35 -13.60 0.28
N HIS A 178 -9.96 -12.41 0.16
CA HIS A 178 -11.41 -12.18 0.25
C HIS A 178 -12.12 -12.74 1.50
N ALA A 179 -11.38 -13.04 2.58
CA ALA A 179 -11.93 -13.58 3.80
C ALA A 179 -11.34 -12.93 5.06
N SER A 180 -12.10 -12.99 6.17
CA SER A 180 -11.63 -12.49 7.46
C SER A 180 -10.76 -13.52 8.22
N ARG A 181 -10.70 -14.78 7.75
CA ARG A 181 -9.89 -15.82 8.40
C ARG A 181 -8.40 -15.52 8.22
N LEU A 182 -7.61 -15.94 9.20
CA LEU A 182 -6.16 -15.89 9.15
C LEU A 182 -5.61 -17.12 8.44
N VAL A 183 -4.64 -16.94 7.56
CA VAL A 183 -3.80 -18.03 7.04
C VAL A 183 -2.58 -18.11 7.91
N ASP A 184 -2.39 -19.24 8.53
CA ASP A 184 -1.23 -19.53 9.35
C ASP A 184 -0.02 -19.76 8.46
N ILE A 185 1.03 -18.93 8.58
CA ILE A 185 2.21 -19.00 7.73
C ILE A 185 3.45 -19.47 8.48
N GLN A 186 4.30 -20.22 7.79
CA GLN A 186 5.58 -20.69 8.30
C GLN A 186 6.75 -19.98 7.62
N ALA A 187 6.53 -19.49 6.41
CA ALA A 187 7.51 -18.76 5.60
C ALA A 187 6.82 -17.64 4.83
N CYS A 188 7.59 -16.65 4.39
CA CYS A 188 7.13 -15.59 3.52
C CYS A 188 8.28 -15.13 2.64
N GLU A 189 8.22 -15.48 1.36
CA GLU A 189 9.31 -15.27 0.39
C GLU A 189 9.57 -13.81 0.05
N VAL A 190 8.58 -12.93 0.28
CA VAL A 190 8.74 -11.50 0.00
C VAL A 190 9.32 -10.70 1.17
N LEU A 191 9.31 -11.25 2.40
CA LEU A 191 9.97 -10.60 3.53
C LEU A 191 11.48 -10.62 3.36
N VAL A 192 12.17 -9.56 3.79
CA VAL A 192 13.63 -9.58 3.93
C VAL A 192 14.06 -10.75 4.82
N PRO A 193 15.19 -11.41 4.53
CA PRO A 193 15.58 -12.64 5.21
C PRO A 193 15.59 -12.55 6.72
N GLU A 194 16.03 -11.43 7.28
CA GLU A 194 16.11 -11.18 8.71
C GLU A 194 14.74 -11.08 9.41
N LEU A 195 13.67 -10.70 8.69
CA LEU A 195 12.30 -10.73 9.21
C LEU A 195 11.65 -12.09 8.96
N ALA A 196 11.93 -12.73 7.83
CA ALA A 196 11.43 -14.07 7.53
C ALA A 196 11.92 -15.09 8.56
N ALA A 197 13.17 -14.98 9.02
CA ALA A 197 13.76 -15.83 10.04
C ALA A 197 13.06 -15.74 11.40
N LEU A 198 12.35 -14.65 11.69
CA LEU A 198 11.61 -14.46 12.94
C LEU A 198 10.27 -15.20 12.99
N LEU A 199 9.72 -15.66 11.86
CA LEU A 199 8.37 -16.24 11.82
C LEU A 199 8.21 -17.46 12.73
N MET A 200 9.12 -18.42 12.66
CA MET A 200 9.06 -19.63 13.48
C MET A 200 9.37 -19.36 14.96
N PRO A 201 10.41 -18.59 15.33
CA PRO A 201 10.62 -18.17 16.72
C PRO A 201 9.42 -17.41 17.33
N LEU A 202 8.79 -16.49 16.56
CA LEU A 202 7.60 -15.78 17.04
C LEU A 202 6.40 -16.69 17.25
N ARG A 203 6.24 -17.69 16.40
CA ARG A 203 5.20 -18.72 16.54
C ARG A 203 5.40 -19.52 17.84
N ALA A 204 6.61 -19.98 18.10
CA ALA A 204 6.95 -20.68 19.34
C ALA A 204 6.69 -19.79 20.55
N GLN A 205 7.18 -18.53 20.53
CA GLN A 205 6.96 -17.55 21.57
C GLN A 205 5.49 -17.33 21.90
N LEU A 206 4.64 -17.15 20.87
CA LEU A 206 3.21 -16.94 21.05
C LEU A 206 2.51 -18.15 21.70
N SER A 207 2.96 -19.36 21.42
CA SER A 207 2.41 -20.60 21.99
C SER A 207 2.79 -20.79 23.48
N GLU A 208 3.87 -20.17 23.93
CA GLU A 208 4.35 -20.20 25.30
C GLU A 208 3.74 -19.11 26.20
N LEU A 209 3.04 -18.13 25.61
CA LEU A 209 2.39 -17.06 26.39
C LEU A 209 1.27 -17.61 27.28
N GLU A 210 1.08 -17.02 28.48
CA GLU A 210 -0.07 -17.33 29.33
C GLU A 210 -1.38 -16.79 28.76
N ALA A 211 -1.31 -15.64 28.07
CA ALA A 211 -2.47 -14.96 27.54
C ALA A 211 -2.32 -14.58 26.05
N PRO A 212 -2.08 -15.55 25.14
CA PRO A 212 -1.86 -15.25 23.72
C PRO A 212 -3.09 -14.60 23.05
N ARG A 213 -4.30 -14.79 23.59
CA ARG A 213 -5.54 -14.13 23.13
C ARG A 213 -5.53 -12.61 23.33
N LEU A 214 -4.63 -12.08 24.16
CA LEU A 214 -4.46 -10.65 24.35
C LEU A 214 -3.58 -10.00 23.27
N VAL A 215 -2.88 -10.81 22.46
CA VAL A 215 -2.09 -10.33 21.31
C VAL A 215 -2.97 -10.26 20.07
N GLY A 216 -3.15 -9.08 19.50
CA GLY A 216 -3.99 -8.89 18.32
C GLY A 216 -3.21 -9.04 17.02
N HIS A 217 -2.00 -8.51 16.97
CA HIS A 217 -1.08 -8.64 15.82
C HIS A 217 0.36 -8.33 16.23
N LEU A 218 1.29 -8.77 15.42
CA LEU A 218 2.70 -8.41 15.47
C LEU A 218 3.04 -7.56 14.26
N GLU A 219 3.80 -6.49 14.47
CA GLU A 219 4.40 -5.74 13.37
C GLU A 219 5.89 -6.00 13.37
N LEU A 220 6.42 -6.46 12.25
CA LEU A 220 7.84 -6.70 12.03
C LEU A 220 8.41 -5.56 11.21
N ILE A 221 9.54 -5.01 11.64
CA ILE A 221 10.21 -3.89 11.00
C ILE A 221 11.70 -4.20 10.92
N ALA A 222 12.26 -4.13 9.71
CA ALA A 222 13.70 -4.06 9.48
C ALA A 222 14.06 -2.59 9.20
N ALA A 223 14.91 -2.03 10.06
CA ALA A 223 15.53 -0.72 9.91
C ALA A 223 17.03 -0.92 9.63
N ASP A 224 17.78 0.16 9.34
CA ASP A 224 19.19 0.09 8.89
C ASP A 224 20.10 -0.84 9.70
N SER A 225 19.96 -0.83 11.01
CA SER A 225 20.86 -1.55 11.91
C SER A 225 20.12 -2.41 12.94
N THR A 226 18.79 -2.48 12.86
CA THR A 226 18.01 -3.17 13.89
C THR A 226 16.74 -3.77 13.34
N ARG A 227 16.29 -4.85 13.97
CA ARG A 227 15.00 -5.49 13.74
C ARG A 227 14.10 -5.23 14.93
N VAL A 228 12.86 -4.88 14.66
CA VAL A 228 11.89 -4.59 15.73
C VAL A 228 10.65 -5.45 15.57
N VAL A 229 10.19 -6.00 16.67
CA VAL A 229 8.89 -6.65 16.81
C VAL A 229 8.01 -5.77 17.68
N VAL A 230 6.94 -5.23 17.09
CA VAL A 230 5.95 -4.44 17.85
C VAL A 230 4.75 -5.34 18.13
N VAL A 231 4.51 -5.61 19.41
CA VAL A 231 3.43 -6.46 19.89
C VAL A 231 2.20 -5.61 20.17
N ARG A 232 1.12 -5.80 19.42
CA ARG A 232 -0.17 -5.17 19.72
C ARG A 232 -0.87 -5.96 20.83
N GLN A 233 -0.86 -5.43 22.05
CA GLN A 233 -1.39 -6.09 23.23
C GLN A 233 -2.58 -5.33 23.83
N LEU A 234 -3.68 -6.02 24.08
CA LEU A 234 -4.93 -5.39 24.54
C LEU A 234 -4.90 -5.02 26.02
N ARG A 235 -4.22 -5.83 26.83
CA ARG A 235 -4.07 -5.65 28.29
C ARG A 235 -2.72 -6.16 28.73
N GLU A 236 -2.25 -5.65 29.85
CA GLU A 236 -1.02 -6.10 30.47
C GLU A 236 -1.13 -7.55 31.00
N ASN A 237 -0.04 -8.30 30.86
CA ASN A 237 0.24 -9.57 31.53
C ASN A 237 1.73 -9.56 31.92
N PRO A 238 2.06 -9.50 33.21
CA PRO A 238 3.44 -9.39 33.67
C PRO A 238 4.32 -10.60 33.29
N ALA A 239 3.77 -11.81 33.29
CA ALA A 239 4.51 -13.02 32.91
C ALA A 239 4.85 -12.99 31.41
N ASP A 240 3.89 -12.62 30.57
CA ASP A 240 4.11 -12.50 29.12
C ASP A 240 5.06 -11.34 28.79
N LEU A 241 5.06 -10.27 29.61
CA LEU A 241 6.02 -9.17 29.45
C LEU A 241 7.47 -9.64 29.61
N GLN A 242 7.73 -10.49 30.61
CA GLN A 242 9.06 -11.04 30.81
C GLN A 242 9.47 -11.98 29.67
N ARG A 243 8.55 -12.83 29.19
CA ARG A 243 8.78 -13.70 28.01
C ARG A 243 9.12 -12.92 26.74
N TRP A 244 8.48 -11.77 26.53
CA TRP A 244 8.81 -10.91 25.40
C TRP A 244 10.21 -10.27 25.53
N ARG A 245 10.66 -9.92 26.74
CA ARG A 245 12.03 -9.45 26.97
C ARG A 245 13.07 -10.54 26.68
N GLU A 246 12.82 -11.75 27.17
CA GLU A 246 13.67 -12.92 26.92
C GLU A 246 13.72 -13.26 25.43
N PHE A 247 12.57 -13.21 24.75
CA PHE A 247 12.50 -13.37 23.29
C PHE A 247 13.39 -12.35 22.55
N GLY A 248 13.30 -11.08 22.94
CA GLY A 248 14.12 -10.01 22.35
C GLY A 248 15.61 -10.29 22.48
N GLN A 249 16.06 -10.72 23.65
CA GLN A 249 17.46 -11.07 23.92
C GLN A 249 17.90 -12.30 23.12
N ALA A 250 17.11 -13.37 23.13
CA ALA A 250 17.45 -14.64 22.49
C ALA A 250 17.51 -14.55 20.95
N ASN A 251 16.74 -13.64 20.35
CA ASN A 251 16.67 -13.48 18.89
C ASN A 251 17.38 -12.21 18.38
N GLU A 252 18.05 -11.47 19.26
CA GLU A 252 18.73 -10.21 18.93
C GLU A 252 17.80 -9.21 18.22
N VAL A 253 16.56 -9.06 18.72
CA VAL A 253 15.57 -8.12 18.20
C VAL A 253 15.10 -7.19 19.29
N VAL A 254 14.85 -5.94 18.95
CA VAL A 254 14.21 -5.01 19.85
C VAL A 254 12.71 -5.28 19.88
N VAL A 255 12.16 -5.42 21.09
CA VAL A 255 10.73 -5.62 21.27
C VAL A 255 10.09 -4.37 21.83
N ALA A 256 9.03 -3.92 21.20
CA ALA A 256 8.14 -2.89 21.71
C ALA A 256 6.72 -3.45 21.82
N ARG A 257 5.88 -2.83 22.63
CA ARG A 257 4.45 -3.15 22.66
C ARG A 257 3.60 -1.90 22.46
N LEU A 258 2.49 -2.07 21.78
CA LEU A 258 1.39 -1.12 21.73
C LEU A 258 0.30 -1.62 22.69
N LEU A 259 0.27 -1.07 23.89
CA LEU A 259 -0.61 -1.49 24.98
C LEU A 259 -1.90 -0.66 25.00
N GLY A 260 -3.03 -1.29 25.19
CA GLY A 260 -4.34 -0.65 25.31
C GLY A 260 -5.27 -0.93 24.12
N ARG A 261 -6.55 -0.58 24.22
CA ARG A 261 -7.56 -0.90 23.20
C ARG A 261 -7.73 0.22 22.16
N ASP A 262 -8.13 1.39 22.60
CA ASP A 262 -8.57 2.48 21.71
C ASP A 262 -7.42 3.44 21.37
N GLU A 263 -6.64 3.85 22.36
CA GLU A 263 -5.45 4.69 22.23
C GLU A 263 -4.23 3.95 22.78
N PRO A 264 -3.60 3.07 21.98
CA PRO A 264 -2.49 2.28 22.46
C PRO A 264 -1.25 3.12 22.71
N THR A 265 -0.64 2.90 23.86
CA THR A 265 0.63 3.51 24.24
C THR A 265 1.79 2.64 23.77
N LEU A 266 2.79 3.25 23.13
CA LEU A 266 4.03 2.57 22.74
C LEU A 266 4.97 2.47 23.95
N GLU A 267 5.43 1.27 24.24
CA GLU A 267 6.42 0.98 25.27
C GLU A 267 7.53 0.08 24.73
N TRP A 268 8.77 0.45 24.97
CA TRP A 268 9.92 -0.38 24.66
C TRP A 268 10.18 -1.37 25.80
N LEU A 269 10.41 -2.63 25.47
CA LEU A 269 10.65 -3.67 26.48
C LEU A 269 12.13 -3.85 26.83
N GLY A 270 12.98 -3.00 26.31
CA GLY A 270 14.42 -2.85 26.55
C GLY A 270 14.85 -1.45 26.16
N GLU A 271 16.09 -1.28 25.74
CA GLU A 271 16.58 -0.01 25.23
C GLU A 271 15.79 0.41 23.98
N PRO A 272 15.32 1.67 23.94
CA PRO A 272 14.62 2.19 22.76
C PRO A 272 15.49 2.14 21.49
N ALA A 273 14.93 1.63 20.40
CA ALA A 273 15.62 1.63 19.12
C ALA A 273 15.45 2.94 18.37
N SER A 274 16.54 3.48 17.84
CA SER A 274 16.49 4.56 16.86
C SER A 274 16.26 3.97 15.46
N LEU A 275 15.02 3.96 15.01
CA LEU A 275 14.67 3.42 13.71
C LEU A 275 14.96 4.44 12.60
N GLY A 276 15.46 3.98 11.48
CA GLY A 276 15.72 4.80 10.31
C GLY A 276 16.01 3.96 9.08
N TYR A 277 16.05 4.61 7.95
CA TYR A 277 16.58 4.08 6.70
C TYR A 277 17.41 5.13 5.99
N ARG A 278 18.24 4.70 5.07
CA ARG A 278 19.21 5.54 4.39
C ARG A 278 18.88 5.72 2.92
N LEU A 279 19.07 6.94 2.46
CA LEU A 279 18.99 7.31 1.06
C LEU A 279 20.36 7.79 0.60
N GLN A 280 20.87 7.21 -0.50
CA GLN A 280 22.11 7.66 -1.11
C GLN A 280 21.85 8.87 -2.02
N LEU A 281 22.52 9.98 -1.78
CA LEU A 281 22.39 11.23 -2.51
C LEU A 281 23.73 11.60 -3.17
N GLY A 282 24.13 10.86 -4.21
CA GLY A 282 25.48 10.95 -4.77
C GLY A 282 26.52 10.39 -3.79
N GLU A 283 27.49 11.19 -3.36
CA GLU A 283 28.49 10.79 -2.35
C GLU A 283 27.97 10.93 -0.91
N ALA A 284 26.91 11.71 -0.68
CA ALA A 284 26.33 11.92 0.63
C ALA A 284 25.27 10.85 0.95
N GLU A 285 25.10 10.57 2.24
CA GLU A 285 24.07 9.68 2.76
C GLU A 285 23.11 10.45 3.68
N LEU A 286 21.82 10.35 3.40
CA LEU A 286 20.77 10.94 4.23
C LEU A 286 20.09 9.83 5.03
N ARG A 287 20.01 10.00 6.36
CA ARG A 287 19.26 9.10 7.23
C ARG A 287 17.90 9.70 7.58
N LEU A 288 16.84 8.96 7.34
CA LEU A 288 15.46 9.30 7.71
C LEU A 288 15.03 8.46 8.91
N GLY A 289 14.84 9.12 10.05
CA GLY A 289 14.30 8.50 11.27
C GLY A 289 12.79 8.32 11.18
N PHE A 290 12.28 7.23 11.77
CA PHE A 290 10.84 6.96 11.90
C PHE A 290 10.52 6.26 13.22
N ALA A 291 9.24 6.17 13.58
CA ALA A 291 8.75 5.44 14.75
C ALA A 291 7.82 4.27 14.32
N PRO A 292 7.61 3.26 15.19
CA PRO A 292 6.55 2.30 14.99
C PRO A 292 5.20 3.01 14.78
N GLY A 293 4.50 2.66 13.70
CA GLY A 293 3.26 3.34 13.30
C GLY A 293 3.41 4.37 12.19
N ASP A 294 4.58 4.99 12.01
CA ASP A 294 4.83 5.90 10.89
C ASP A 294 4.77 5.15 9.55
N PHE A 295 4.33 5.81 8.50
CA PHE A 295 4.40 5.23 7.16
C PHE A 295 5.84 5.26 6.63
N ILE A 296 6.29 4.13 6.10
CA ILE A 296 7.55 4.02 5.33
C ILE A 296 7.31 3.14 4.10
N GLN A 297 8.02 3.40 3.03
CA GLN A 297 8.02 2.54 1.84
C GLN A 297 8.60 1.16 2.18
N VAL A 298 7.87 0.09 1.83
CA VAL A 298 8.20 -1.28 2.28
C VAL A 298 9.31 -1.95 1.48
N ASN A 299 9.60 -1.47 0.27
CA ASN A 299 10.65 -1.93 -0.62
C ASN A 299 11.71 -0.81 -0.73
N GLU A 300 12.83 -1.03 -0.05
CA GLU A 300 13.88 -0.02 0.06
C GLU A 300 14.55 0.28 -1.28
N GLU A 301 14.81 -0.76 -2.09
CA GLU A 301 15.43 -0.61 -3.40
C GLU A 301 14.58 0.27 -4.31
N ILE A 302 13.29 -0.04 -4.40
CA ILE A 302 12.35 0.74 -5.22
C ILE A 302 12.16 2.16 -4.67
N ASN A 303 12.13 2.33 -3.33
CA ASN A 303 12.06 3.67 -2.75
C ASN A 303 13.26 4.53 -3.14
N ARG A 304 14.48 3.98 -3.10
CA ARG A 304 15.69 4.68 -3.58
C ARG A 304 15.59 5.09 -5.04
N GLU A 305 15.11 4.19 -5.90
CA GLU A 305 14.90 4.48 -7.32
C GLU A 305 13.82 5.54 -7.55
N MET A 306 12.71 5.51 -6.80
CA MET A 306 11.68 6.55 -6.86
C MET A 306 12.24 7.93 -6.46
N VAL A 307 12.94 8.01 -5.34
CA VAL A 307 13.57 9.26 -4.87
C VAL A 307 14.58 9.78 -5.91
N ARG A 308 15.43 8.90 -6.46
CA ARG A 308 16.37 9.24 -7.51
C ARG A 308 15.65 9.80 -8.75
N THR A 309 14.61 9.12 -9.21
CA THR A 309 13.82 9.53 -10.38
C THR A 309 13.16 10.90 -10.16
N VAL A 310 12.55 11.13 -9.01
CA VAL A 310 11.93 12.43 -8.67
C VAL A 310 12.98 13.56 -8.66
N ARG A 311 14.16 13.33 -8.06
CA ARG A 311 15.26 14.28 -8.04
C ARG A 311 15.76 14.60 -9.45
N GLU A 312 15.95 13.59 -10.31
CA GLU A 312 16.38 13.76 -11.71
C GLU A 312 15.35 14.53 -12.54
N TRP A 313 14.07 14.21 -12.38
CA TRP A 313 12.99 14.89 -13.10
C TRP A 313 12.83 16.34 -12.71
N LEU A 314 12.93 16.63 -11.43
CA LEU A 314 12.76 17.99 -10.92
C LEU A 314 14.01 18.81 -11.09
N ALA A 315 15.20 18.26 -10.82
CA ALA A 315 16.51 18.90 -10.87
C ALA A 315 16.45 20.38 -10.42
N PRO A 316 16.02 20.64 -9.17
CA PRO A 316 15.68 21.99 -8.75
C PRO A 316 16.92 22.89 -8.77
N ALA A 317 16.77 24.12 -9.28
CA ALA A 317 17.80 25.12 -9.14
C ALA A 317 17.93 25.56 -7.68
N THR A 318 19.13 25.97 -7.28
CA THR A 318 19.38 26.46 -5.91
C THR A 318 18.43 27.62 -5.58
N GLY A 319 17.72 27.47 -4.45
CA GLY A 319 16.75 28.45 -3.97
C GLY A 319 15.38 28.41 -4.67
N GLN A 320 15.15 27.50 -5.61
CA GLN A 320 13.84 27.27 -6.21
C GLN A 320 12.84 26.78 -5.17
N ARG A 321 11.62 27.35 -5.16
CA ARG A 321 10.59 27.06 -4.16
C ARG A 321 9.89 25.76 -4.50
N LEU A 322 9.94 24.81 -3.59
CA LEU A 322 9.31 23.49 -3.71
C LEU A 322 8.29 23.29 -2.60
N LEU A 323 7.11 22.82 -2.96
CA LEU A 323 6.05 22.43 -2.03
C LEU A 323 5.83 20.92 -2.12
N ASP A 324 6.11 20.21 -1.02
CA ASP A 324 5.85 18.76 -0.88
C ASP A 324 4.57 18.56 -0.08
N LEU A 325 3.54 18.00 -0.69
CA LEU A 325 2.24 17.77 -0.10
C LEU A 325 2.05 16.26 0.19
N PHE A 326 1.54 15.95 1.37
CA PHE A 326 1.56 14.61 1.97
C PHE A 326 2.99 14.12 2.27
N ALA A 327 3.81 15.02 2.80
CA ALA A 327 5.26 14.84 2.91
C ALA A 327 5.69 13.69 3.84
N GLY A 328 4.80 13.21 4.72
CA GLY A 328 5.12 12.14 5.65
C GLY A 328 6.29 12.50 6.56
N ILE A 329 7.31 11.66 6.58
CA ILE A 329 8.54 11.87 7.35
C ILE A 329 9.65 12.57 6.54
N GLY A 330 9.36 13.01 5.30
CA GLY A 330 10.29 13.75 4.45
C GLY A 330 11.01 12.91 3.38
N ASN A 331 10.41 11.81 2.93
CA ASN A 331 11.00 10.89 1.95
C ASN A 331 11.42 11.57 0.64
N PHE A 332 10.67 12.59 0.18
CA PHE A 332 11.01 13.40 -0.98
C PHE A 332 11.50 14.79 -0.60
N SER A 333 10.93 15.40 0.45
CA SER A 333 11.29 16.74 0.92
C SER A 333 12.78 16.89 1.18
N LEU A 334 13.37 15.99 1.97
CA LEU A 334 14.76 16.11 2.42
C LEU A 334 15.79 15.88 1.31
N PRO A 335 15.64 14.87 0.43
CA PRO A 335 16.50 14.74 -0.73
C PRO A 335 16.47 15.96 -1.67
N LEU A 336 15.30 16.59 -1.86
CA LEU A 336 15.15 17.77 -2.69
C LEU A 336 15.71 19.03 -2.02
N ALA A 337 15.65 19.13 -0.67
CA ALA A 337 16.35 20.16 0.07
C ALA A 337 17.88 20.00 -0.03
N ALA A 338 18.37 18.76 -0.02
CA ALA A 338 19.80 18.47 -0.24
C ALA A 338 20.28 18.90 -1.63
N ASP A 339 19.40 18.89 -2.64
CA ASP A 339 19.68 19.41 -4.00
C ASP A 339 19.64 20.95 -4.08
N GLY A 340 19.36 21.65 -2.97
CA GLY A 340 19.37 23.11 -2.87
C GLY A 340 18.02 23.78 -3.06
N ALA A 341 16.90 23.05 -3.15
CA ALA A 341 15.57 23.63 -3.17
C ALA A 341 15.23 24.28 -1.82
N ARG A 342 14.42 25.34 -1.85
CA ARG A 342 13.73 25.88 -0.67
C ARG A 342 12.43 25.11 -0.48
N VAL A 343 12.44 24.16 0.46
CA VAL A 343 11.34 23.22 0.63
C VAL A 343 10.37 23.67 1.71
N ALA A 344 9.08 23.74 1.35
CA ALA A 344 7.95 23.77 2.25
C ALA A 344 7.27 22.38 2.20
N ALA A 345 7.13 21.71 3.32
CA ALA A 345 6.55 20.38 3.40
C ALA A 345 5.27 20.40 4.25
N VAL A 346 4.20 19.79 3.75
CA VAL A 346 2.88 19.79 4.40
C VAL A 346 2.42 18.38 4.67
N GLU A 347 2.03 18.11 5.91
CA GLU A 347 1.54 16.81 6.35
C GLU A 347 0.33 17.00 7.29
N GLY A 348 -0.65 16.09 7.20
CA GLY A 348 -1.86 16.15 8.02
C GLY A 348 -1.68 15.62 9.45
N ASN A 349 -0.80 14.65 9.62
CA ASN A 349 -0.55 13.99 10.91
C ASN A 349 0.50 14.75 11.73
N PRO A 350 0.15 15.30 12.92
CA PRO A 350 1.09 16.10 13.71
C PRO A 350 2.32 15.32 14.17
N ALA A 351 2.20 14.00 14.41
CA ALA A 351 3.35 13.19 14.80
C ALA A 351 4.35 13.02 13.65
N MET A 352 3.86 12.94 12.41
CA MET A 352 4.71 12.88 11.21
C MET A 352 5.33 14.24 10.90
N VAL A 353 4.62 15.36 11.12
CA VAL A 353 5.22 16.72 11.06
C VAL A 353 6.39 16.85 12.02
N ALA A 354 6.21 16.46 13.29
CA ALA A 354 7.28 16.50 14.26
C ALA A 354 8.48 15.60 13.88
N ARG A 355 8.20 14.46 13.24
CA ARG A 355 9.25 13.55 12.73
C ARG A 355 9.99 14.17 11.54
N LEU A 356 9.29 14.78 10.61
CA LEU A 356 9.85 15.52 9.48
C LEU A 356 10.80 16.63 9.97
N GLU A 357 10.37 17.44 10.93
CA GLU A 357 11.20 18.47 11.54
C GLU A 357 12.44 17.91 12.24
N ALA A 358 12.30 16.76 12.95
CA ALA A 358 13.44 16.10 13.55
C ALA A 358 14.43 15.62 12.48
N ASN A 359 13.95 14.97 11.42
CA ASN A 359 14.78 14.50 10.31
C ASN A 359 15.51 15.66 9.61
N ALA A 360 14.84 16.81 9.45
CA ALA A 360 15.46 18.01 8.87
C ALA A 360 16.60 18.55 9.75
N ARG A 361 16.36 18.67 11.06
CA ARG A 361 17.40 19.10 12.02
C ARG A 361 18.59 18.14 12.05
N ASP A 362 18.34 16.84 12.11
CA ASP A 362 19.38 15.81 12.15
C ASP A 362 20.25 15.80 10.86
N SER A 363 19.66 16.19 9.75
CA SER A 363 20.33 16.28 8.45
C SER A 363 20.92 17.66 8.15
N ALA A 364 20.73 18.63 9.04
CA ALA A 364 21.13 20.03 8.87
C ALA A 364 20.56 20.71 7.60
N PHE A 365 19.37 20.28 7.17
CA PHE A 365 18.65 20.93 6.06
C PHE A 365 17.59 21.88 6.60
N GLU A 366 17.52 23.06 5.97
CA GLU A 366 16.45 24.01 6.24
C GLU A 366 15.23 23.64 5.40
N LEU A 367 14.12 23.35 6.08
CA LEU A 367 12.81 23.21 5.46
C LEU A 367 11.72 23.77 6.37
N GLU A 368 10.64 24.24 5.79
CA GLU A 368 9.47 24.72 6.52
C GLU A 368 8.42 23.60 6.58
N ALA A 369 8.12 23.10 7.78
CA ALA A 369 7.07 22.08 7.97
C ALA A 369 5.75 22.72 8.39
N TYR A 370 4.65 22.27 7.77
CA TYR A 370 3.30 22.75 8.05
C TYR A 370 2.35 21.60 8.32
N GLN A 371 1.51 21.75 9.32
CA GLN A 371 0.37 20.86 9.51
C GLN A 371 -0.86 21.45 8.81
N ALA A 372 -1.45 20.72 7.84
CA ALA A 372 -2.70 21.12 7.20
C ALA A 372 -3.52 19.92 6.73
N ASN A 373 -4.83 20.10 6.66
CA ASN A 373 -5.73 19.13 6.03
C ASN A 373 -5.74 19.35 4.51
N LEU A 374 -5.08 18.47 3.78
CA LEU A 374 -4.95 18.54 2.32
C LEU A 374 -6.22 18.10 1.56
N ASN A 375 -7.27 17.67 2.25
CA ASN A 375 -8.60 17.47 1.68
C ASN A 375 -9.45 18.77 1.70
N ASP A 376 -8.95 19.83 2.33
CA ASP A 376 -9.58 21.15 2.34
C ASP A 376 -8.98 22.01 1.22
N GLU A 377 -9.74 22.19 0.14
CA GLU A 377 -9.34 22.97 -1.03
C GLU A 377 -8.99 24.42 -0.68
N THR A 378 -9.70 25.03 0.27
CA THR A 378 -9.44 26.40 0.73
C THR A 378 -8.07 26.49 1.42
N ALA A 379 -7.76 25.52 2.28
CA ALA A 379 -6.45 25.44 2.94
C ALA A 379 -5.31 25.27 1.92
N VAL A 380 -5.51 24.39 0.93
CA VAL A 380 -4.53 24.17 -0.15
C VAL A 380 -4.34 25.44 -1.00
N ALA A 381 -5.43 26.10 -1.41
CA ALA A 381 -5.36 27.33 -2.19
C ALA A 381 -4.62 28.46 -1.44
N ALA A 382 -4.83 28.56 -0.11
CA ALA A 382 -4.12 29.51 0.73
C ALA A 382 -2.62 29.20 0.83
N LEU A 383 -2.25 27.91 0.92
CA LEU A 383 -0.85 27.46 0.89
C LEU A 383 -0.16 27.81 -0.45
N LEU A 384 -0.80 27.49 -1.57
CA LEU A 384 -0.29 27.82 -2.91
C LEU A 384 -0.14 29.35 -3.10
N ALA A 385 -1.09 30.14 -2.62
CA ALA A 385 -1.04 31.59 -2.69
C ALA A 385 0.11 32.18 -1.86
N ARG A 386 0.30 31.67 -0.64
CA ARG A 386 1.32 32.16 0.30
C ARG A 386 2.72 31.76 -0.10
N LEU A 387 2.91 30.50 -0.47
CA LEU A 387 4.24 29.92 -0.73
C LEU A 387 4.68 30.13 -2.17
N ALA A 388 3.73 30.32 -3.09
CA ALA A 388 3.94 30.53 -4.52
C ALA A 388 5.02 29.58 -5.08
N PRO A 389 4.85 28.24 -4.99
CA PRO A 389 5.88 27.29 -5.36
C PRO A 389 6.12 27.27 -6.86
N ASP A 390 7.37 26.98 -7.26
CA ASP A 390 7.77 26.73 -8.63
C ASP A 390 7.63 25.25 -9.00
N ILE A 391 7.69 24.38 -7.97
CA ILE A 391 7.61 22.92 -8.07
C ILE A 391 6.65 22.40 -6.99
N VAL A 392 5.83 21.40 -7.34
CA VAL A 392 5.01 20.65 -6.37
C VAL A 392 5.32 19.15 -6.47
N VAL A 393 5.39 18.49 -5.33
CA VAL A 393 5.41 17.02 -5.21
C VAL A 393 4.16 16.57 -4.48
N LEU A 394 3.51 15.52 -4.96
CA LEU A 394 2.33 14.91 -4.37
C LEU A 394 2.57 13.41 -4.15
N ASP A 395 2.37 12.92 -2.92
CA ASP A 395 2.32 11.47 -2.59
C ASP A 395 1.10 11.17 -1.70
N PRO A 396 -0.13 11.32 -2.24
CA PRO A 396 -1.35 11.22 -1.47
C PRO A 396 -1.71 9.76 -1.10
N PRO A 397 -2.62 9.57 -0.11
CA PRO A 397 -3.22 8.29 0.17
C PRO A 397 -4.07 7.77 -1.02
N ARG A 398 -4.58 6.52 -0.92
CA ARG A 398 -5.34 5.84 -1.98
C ARG A 398 -6.54 6.61 -2.53
N ASP A 399 -7.11 7.51 -1.75
CA ASP A 399 -8.25 8.34 -2.18
C ASP A 399 -7.87 9.42 -3.20
N GLY A 400 -6.55 9.62 -3.43
CA GLY A 400 -6.01 10.62 -4.34
C GLY A 400 -5.94 12.01 -3.73
N ALA A 401 -5.77 13.04 -4.57
CA ALA A 401 -5.56 14.44 -4.17
C ALA A 401 -6.52 15.40 -4.90
N ASP A 402 -7.81 15.05 -5.00
CA ASP A 402 -8.79 15.82 -5.79
C ASP A 402 -8.85 17.32 -5.40
N ALA A 403 -8.83 17.64 -4.09
CA ALA A 403 -8.83 19.01 -3.61
C ALA A 403 -7.56 19.78 -4.01
N VAL A 404 -6.40 19.10 -3.95
CA VAL A 404 -5.13 19.68 -4.37
C VAL A 404 -5.12 19.91 -5.88
N CYS A 405 -5.61 18.95 -6.66
CA CYS A 405 -5.67 19.08 -8.12
C CYS A 405 -6.59 20.23 -8.56
N ARG A 406 -7.72 20.48 -7.88
CA ARG A 406 -8.57 21.64 -8.15
C ARG A 406 -7.83 22.94 -7.87
N ALA A 407 -7.18 23.05 -6.72
CA ALA A 407 -6.42 24.24 -6.38
C ALA A 407 -5.27 24.51 -7.35
N LEU A 408 -4.60 23.45 -7.86
CA LEU A 408 -3.55 23.55 -8.87
C LEU A 408 -4.06 23.95 -10.26
N VAL A 409 -5.29 23.61 -10.62
CA VAL A 409 -5.92 24.09 -11.85
C VAL A 409 -6.21 25.59 -11.76
N GLU A 410 -6.68 26.08 -10.61
CA GLU A 410 -6.93 27.51 -10.38
C GLU A 410 -5.64 28.34 -10.23
N ARG A 411 -4.60 27.73 -9.66
CA ARG A 411 -3.28 28.34 -9.44
C ARG A 411 -2.18 27.41 -9.93
N PRO A 412 -1.95 27.38 -11.24
CA PRO A 412 -0.98 26.48 -11.84
C PRO A 412 0.44 26.74 -11.35
N VAL A 413 1.20 25.65 -11.19
CA VAL A 413 2.63 25.68 -10.94
C VAL A 413 3.37 25.15 -12.16
N PRO A 414 4.59 25.62 -12.47
CA PRO A 414 5.30 25.22 -13.66
C PRO A 414 5.52 23.69 -13.75
N LYS A 415 5.87 23.03 -12.64
CA LYS A 415 6.28 21.63 -12.62
C LYS A 415 5.67 20.88 -11.43
N LEU A 416 5.16 19.69 -11.70
CA LEU A 416 4.49 18.84 -10.71
C LEU A 416 4.93 17.38 -10.89
N VAL A 417 5.33 16.72 -9.78
CA VAL A 417 5.42 15.26 -9.72
C VAL A 417 4.28 14.70 -8.88
N TYR A 418 3.54 13.76 -9.44
CA TYR A 418 2.46 13.05 -8.75
C TYR A 418 2.83 11.57 -8.59
N ILE A 419 2.98 11.12 -7.35
CA ILE A 419 3.21 9.72 -6.96
C ILE A 419 1.88 9.15 -6.46
N ALA A 420 1.52 7.92 -6.83
CA ALA A 420 0.25 7.32 -6.40
C ALA A 420 0.31 5.80 -6.34
N CYS A 421 -0.25 5.24 -5.27
CA CYS A 421 -0.42 3.80 -5.08
C CYS A 421 -1.75 3.25 -5.60
N ASP A 422 -2.64 4.11 -6.12
CA ASP A 422 -3.89 3.71 -6.78
C ASP A 422 -3.97 4.34 -8.18
N PRO A 423 -3.80 3.54 -9.25
CA PRO A 423 -3.73 4.07 -10.61
C PRO A 423 -5.07 4.61 -11.13
N ALA A 424 -6.21 4.19 -10.56
CA ALA A 424 -7.51 4.69 -10.98
C ALA A 424 -7.77 6.11 -10.44
N THR A 425 -7.41 6.35 -9.18
CA THR A 425 -7.49 7.70 -8.61
C THR A 425 -6.47 8.63 -9.26
N LEU A 426 -5.27 8.12 -9.57
CA LEU A 426 -4.27 8.87 -10.33
C LEU A 426 -4.78 9.29 -11.71
N ALA A 427 -5.38 8.38 -12.46
CA ALA A 427 -5.91 8.69 -13.80
C ALA A 427 -7.00 9.78 -13.74
N ARG A 428 -7.93 9.68 -12.78
CA ARG A 428 -8.95 10.70 -12.52
C ARG A 428 -8.33 12.08 -12.22
N ASP A 429 -7.36 12.12 -11.31
CA ASP A 429 -6.71 13.36 -10.87
C ASP A 429 -5.83 13.94 -11.99
N ALA A 430 -5.11 13.10 -12.73
CA ALA A 430 -4.33 13.48 -13.91
C ALA A 430 -5.23 14.07 -15.01
N ALA A 431 -6.41 13.48 -15.26
CA ALA A 431 -7.38 14.04 -16.21
C ALA A 431 -7.78 15.46 -15.84
N ARG A 432 -8.04 15.73 -14.56
CA ARG A 432 -8.34 17.08 -14.08
C ARG A 432 -7.19 18.05 -14.35
N LEU A 433 -5.97 17.66 -14.03
CA LEU A 433 -4.78 18.48 -14.26
C LEU A 433 -4.54 18.75 -15.75
N VAL A 434 -4.70 17.72 -16.60
CA VAL A 434 -4.55 17.85 -18.06
C VAL A 434 -5.60 18.80 -18.64
N HIS A 435 -6.86 18.69 -18.24
CA HIS A 435 -7.91 19.65 -18.61
C HIS A 435 -7.63 21.07 -18.09
N GLY A 436 -6.88 21.19 -17.00
CA GLY A 436 -6.41 22.46 -16.43
C GLY A 436 -5.14 23.01 -17.05
N GLY A 437 -4.66 22.44 -18.17
CA GLY A 437 -3.52 22.96 -18.94
C GLY A 437 -2.17 22.31 -18.62
N TYR A 438 -2.12 21.22 -17.85
CA TYR A 438 -0.89 20.44 -17.66
C TYR A 438 -0.73 19.40 -18.77
N GLY A 439 0.52 19.12 -19.15
CA GLY A 439 0.89 18.00 -20.02
C GLY A 439 1.66 16.94 -19.22
N ILE A 440 1.41 15.65 -19.45
CA ILE A 440 2.24 14.58 -18.88
C ILE A 440 3.50 14.43 -19.72
N VAL A 441 4.65 14.73 -19.12
CA VAL A 441 5.97 14.66 -19.77
C VAL A 441 6.59 13.28 -19.61
N GLN A 442 6.45 12.67 -18.42
CA GLN A 442 6.98 11.35 -18.10
C GLN A 442 5.95 10.56 -17.29
N ALA A 443 5.92 9.25 -17.50
CA ALA A 443 5.12 8.30 -16.71
C ALA A 443 5.96 7.07 -16.40
N VAL A 444 5.99 6.65 -15.15
CA VAL A 444 6.76 5.49 -14.67
C VAL A 444 5.93 4.67 -13.70
N VAL A 445 6.05 3.35 -13.81
CA VAL A 445 5.58 2.38 -12.82
C VAL A 445 6.74 1.94 -11.95
N ALA A 446 6.59 2.05 -10.64
CA ALA A 446 7.51 1.50 -9.66
C ALA A 446 6.96 0.16 -9.13
N ASP A 447 7.71 -0.93 -9.33
CA ASP A 447 7.32 -2.27 -8.90
C ASP A 447 7.55 -2.47 -7.38
N MET A 448 6.95 -1.58 -6.59
CA MET A 448 7.05 -1.53 -5.13
C MET A 448 6.56 -2.83 -4.45
N PHE A 449 5.55 -3.46 -5.04
CA PHE A 449 4.86 -4.63 -4.51
C PHE A 449 4.89 -5.78 -5.52
N VAL A 450 6.06 -6.39 -5.70
CA VAL A 450 6.22 -7.54 -6.61
C VAL A 450 5.30 -8.69 -6.16
N HIS A 451 4.82 -9.47 -7.11
CA HIS A 451 3.85 -10.56 -6.90
C HIS A 451 2.45 -10.13 -6.46
N THR A 452 2.16 -8.82 -6.55
CA THR A 452 0.80 -8.31 -6.32
C THR A 452 0.34 -7.44 -7.49
N SER A 453 -0.98 -7.29 -7.63
CA SER A 453 -1.60 -6.35 -8.58
C SER A 453 -1.46 -4.88 -8.15
N HIS A 454 -0.95 -4.62 -6.95
CA HIS A 454 -0.69 -3.25 -6.49
C HIS A 454 0.38 -2.59 -7.34
N LEU A 455 0.13 -1.34 -7.64
CA LEU A 455 0.89 -0.52 -8.58
C LEU A 455 1.24 0.79 -7.90
N GLU A 456 2.51 1.15 -7.95
CA GLU A 456 2.97 2.50 -7.63
C GLU A 456 3.30 3.22 -8.93
N SER A 457 2.83 4.45 -9.10
CA SER A 457 3.00 5.21 -10.35
C SER A 457 3.53 6.59 -10.07
N LEU A 458 4.40 7.10 -10.95
CA LEU A 458 4.92 8.45 -10.93
C LEU A 458 4.58 9.13 -12.25
N LEU A 459 4.03 10.34 -12.19
CA LEU A 459 3.83 11.21 -13.35
C LEU A 459 4.60 12.52 -13.14
N LEU A 460 5.36 12.92 -14.14
CA LEU A 460 5.87 14.28 -14.26
C LEU A 460 4.92 15.07 -15.16
N LEU A 461 4.39 16.16 -14.62
CA LEU A 461 3.51 17.07 -15.35
C LEU A 461 4.13 18.47 -15.40
N GLU A 462 3.97 19.15 -16.54
CA GLU A 462 4.37 20.54 -16.71
C GLU A 462 3.19 21.36 -17.22
N HIS A 463 2.99 22.53 -16.63
CA HIS A 463 1.93 23.45 -17.06
C HIS A 463 2.34 24.17 -18.34
N GLY A 464 1.46 24.19 -19.34
CA GLY A 464 1.74 24.80 -20.66
C GLY A 464 2.56 23.90 -21.60
N ALA A 465 2.98 22.70 -21.20
CA ALA A 465 3.49 21.69 -22.11
C ALA A 465 2.30 21.13 -22.91
N GLY A 466 1.99 21.77 -24.03
CA GLY A 466 0.76 21.57 -24.76
C GLY A 466 0.56 20.13 -25.24
N GLN A 467 -0.71 19.71 -25.24
CA GLN A 467 -1.20 18.67 -26.16
C GLN A 467 -0.74 19.03 -27.58
N PRO A 468 -0.34 18.04 -28.41
CA PRO A 468 -0.13 18.29 -29.82
C PRO A 468 -1.41 18.95 -30.36
N SER A 469 -1.28 20.16 -30.88
CA SER A 469 -2.36 20.95 -31.42
C SER A 469 -3.12 20.11 -32.45
N SER A 470 -4.37 19.77 -32.15
CA SER A 470 -5.36 19.42 -33.17
C SER A 470 -5.68 20.67 -33.96
N GLN A 471 -4.69 21.15 -34.78
CA GLN A 471 -4.93 22.10 -35.84
C GLN A 471 -4.96 21.34 -37.15
N GLY A 472 -6.15 21.20 -37.67
CA GLY A 472 -6.41 21.24 -39.09
C GLY A 472 -6.41 19.90 -39.83
N VAL A 473 -7.54 19.34 -40.02
CA VAL A 473 -8.07 19.15 -41.40
C VAL A 473 -9.53 19.56 -41.40
#